data_f543888ce53c29d878903751435ca11e
#
_entry.id   f543888ce53c29d878903751435ca11e
#
_cell.length_a   1.000
_cell.length_b   1.000
_cell.length_c   1.000
_cell.angle_alpha   90.00
_cell.angle_beta   90.00
_cell.angle_gamma   90.00
#
_symmetry.space_group_name_H-M   'P 1'
#
loop_
_entity.id
_entity.type
_entity.pdbx_description
1 polymer ?
#
loop_
_entity_poly.entity_id
_entity_poly.type
_entity_poly.pdbx_seq_one_letter_code
_entity_poly.pdbx_strand_id
1 'polypeptide(L)'
;MSAAITLDGNSLIRDHVAAIANGAPVALDGEQLKKVQRTADFLADQVKRGEPIYGVTTGFGSNADKLLGAHRARDELPGADLVKRDPEAPDVTLMEELQHNLVVTHAVCVGKPLARELVRAMLAIRVNTLMRGHSGIRPATLQALAELLNRDVIPVIPEKGSVGASGDLAPLSHLAIVLLGEGEAFHKGERLPGGEALKRAGLAPVRLSFKEGLALNNGTTQMLATATLALDRLERLLATSDVAAAMTLDAFAGRSSAFKAEVHALRPHPGQIETAANLRKLLAGSTLADIPYHLVPRFRTWLAESWSDPADQQHRFDIGWEYVPPSQRHGKEAFYARFLPFKGGKKHQP
;
A
#
# COMPACT_ATOMS: atom_id res chain seq x y z
N MET A 1 -19.25 -14.41 -5.69
CA MET A 1 -18.87 -13.25 -4.86
C MET A 1 -17.88 -13.75 -3.82
N SER A 2 -16.74 -13.12 -3.63
CA SER A 2 -15.81 -13.48 -2.55
C SER A 2 -16.48 -13.23 -1.19
N ALA A 3 -16.17 -14.07 -0.20
CA ALA A 3 -16.65 -13.87 1.16
C ALA A 3 -16.17 -12.52 1.69
N ALA A 4 -17.00 -11.85 2.51
CA ALA A 4 -16.63 -10.60 3.13
C ALA A 4 -15.49 -10.81 4.14
N ILE A 5 -14.49 -9.91 4.14
CA ILE A 5 -13.40 -9.94 5.10
C ILE A 5 -13.84 -9.21 6.36
N THR A 6 -13.79 -9.92 7.49
CA THR A 6 -14.18 -9.35 8.78
C THR A 6 -13.08 -8.45 9.34
N LEU A 7 -13.45 -7.22 9.68
CA LEU A 7 -12.60 -6.25 10.37
C LEU A 7 -12.94 -6.25 11.86
N ASP A 8 -12.02 -6.71 12.69
CA ASP A 8 -12.17 -6.87 14.13
C ASP A 8 -11.13 -6.08 14.95
N GLY A 9 -10.26 -5.36 14.25
CA GLY A 9 -9.17 -4.59 14.87
C GLY A 9 -7.92 -5.42 15.20
N ASN A 10 -7.90 -6.74 14.96
CA ASN A 10 -6.82 -7.63 15.38
C ASN A 10 -6.31 -8.55 14.27
N SER A 11 -7.22 -9.13 13.47
CA SER A 11 -6.90 -10.23 12.55
C SER A 11 -6.60 -9.80 11.12
N LEU A 12 -6.61 -8.50 10.82
CA LEU A 12 -6.32 -7.99 9.48
C LEU A 12 -4.85 -8.24 9.13
N ILE A 13 -4.61 -9.10 8.16
CA ILE A 13 -3.27 -9.40 7.62
C ILE A 13 -3.09 -8.75 6.24
N ARG A 14 -1.86 -8.78 5.74
CA ARG A 14 -1.48 -8.18 4.45
C ARG A 14 -2.32 -8.69 3.29
N ASP A 15 -2.55 -10.00 3.21
CA ASP A 15 -3.34 -10.62 2.13
C ASP A 15 -4.79 -10.14 2.14
N HIS A 16 -5.37 -9.93 3.33
CA HIS A 16 -6.69 -9.33 3.48
C HIS A 16 -6.72 -7.90 2.93
N VAL A 17 -5.71 -7.08 3.26
CA VAL A 17 -5.60 -5.70 2.74
C VAL A 17 -5.49 -5.71 1.23
N ALA A 18 -4.65 -6.59 0.65
CA ALA A 18 -4.51 -6.73 -0.79
C ALA A 18 -5.84 -7.16 -1.46
N ALA A 19 -6.56 -8.12 -0.87
CA ALA A 19 -7.86 -8.55 -1.38
C ALA A 19 -8.91 -7.43 -1.34
N ILE A 20 -8.99 -6.65 -0.23
CA ILE A 20 -9.89 -5.49 -0.12
C ILE A 20 -9.51 -4.39 -1.11
N ALA A 21 -8.23 -4.13 -1.29
CA ALA A 21 -7.73 -3.20 -2.29
C ALA A 21 -8.22 -3.58 -3.70
N ASN A 22 -8.27 -4.87 -4.00
CA ASN A 22 -8.75 -5.44 -5.27
C ASN A 22 -10.27 -5.64 -5.34
N GLY A 23 -11.04 -5.16 -4.36
CA GLY A 23 -12.50 -5.12 -4.45
C GLY A 23 -13.26 -6.08 -3.52
N ALA A 24 -12.58 -6.87 -2.67
CA ALA A 24 -13.28 -7.69 -1.70
C ALA A 24 -14.13 -6.81 -0.75
N PRO A 25 -15.38 -7.27 -0.41
CA PRO A 25 -16.23 -6.58 0.55
C PRO A 25 -15.71 -6.79 1.98
N VAL A 26 -16.18 -5.94 2.90
CA VAL A 26 -15.83 -6.00 4.31
C VAL A 26 -17.08 -6.16 5.18
N ALA A 27 -16.88 -6.79 6.35
CA ALA A 27 -17.87 -6.84 7.43
C ALA A 27 -17.23 -6.38 8.73
N LEU A 28 -18.01 -5.79 9.62
CA LEU A 28 -17.53 -5.39 10.94
C LEU A 28 -17.92 -6.46 11.96
N ASP A 29 -16.99 -6.80 12.85
CA ASP A 29 -17.26 -7.74 13.94
C ASP A 29 -18.24 -7.15 14.95
N GLY A 30 -19.33 -7.86 15.22
CA GLY A 30 -20.42 -7.38 16.08
C GLY A 30 -20.03 -7.25 17.56
N GLU A 31 -19.20 -8.15 18.07
CA GLU A 31 -18.75 -8.06 19.46
C GLU A 31 -17.77 -6.92 19.65
N GLN A 32 -16.90 -6.72 18.69
CA GLN A 32 -15.98 -5.60 18.73
C GLN A 32 -16.69 -4.24 18.58
N LEU A 33 -17.77 -4.16 17.80
CA LEU A 33 -18.61 -2.96 17.74
C LEU A 33 -19.21 -2.59 19.09
N LYS A 34 -19.57 -3.58 19.95
CA LYS A 34 -20.03 -3.31 21.32
C LYS A 34 -18.94 -2.65 22.17
N LYS A 35 -17.67 -3.00 21.95
CA LYS A 35 -16.54 -2.36 22.61
C LYS A 35 -16.34 -0.92 22.11
N VAL A 36 -16.48 -0.70 20.81
CA VAL A 36 -16.45 0.65 20.20
C VAL A 36 -17.54 1.51 20.83
N GLN A 37 -18.78 0.99 20.95
CA GLN A 37 -19.89 1.70 21.58
C GLN A 37 -19.58 2.09 23.03
N ARG A 38 -19.12 1.14 23.86
CA ARG A 38 -18.75 1.45 25.26
C ARG A 38 -17.76 2.59 25.39
N THR A 39 -16.78 2.67 24.47
CA THR A 39 -15.79 3.75 24.49
C THR A 39 -16.38 5.08 24.04
N ALA A 40 -17.31 5.07 23.09
CA ALA A 40 -18.04 6.25 22.68
C ALA A 40 -18.93 6.78 23.82
N ASP A 41 -19.64 5.89 24.52
CA ASP A 41 -20.49 6.23 25.67
C ASP A 41 -19.64 6.81 26.82
N PHE A 42 -18.50 6.16 27.11
CA PHE A 42 -17.56 6.69 28.12
C PHE A 42 -17.11 8.10 27.79
N LEU A 43 -16.74 8.37 26.54
CA LEU A 43 -16.32 9.68 26.10
C LEU A 43 -17.45 10.70 26.23
N ALA A 44 -18.68 10.34 25.85
CA ALA A 44 -19.85 11.20 26.00
C ALA A 44 -20.13 11.57 27.48
N ASP A 45 -19.91 10.62 28.39
CA ASP A 45 -20.05 10.89 29.83
C ASP A 45 -18.95 11.81 30.37
N GLN A 46 -17.70 11.67 29.91
CA GLN A 46 -16.63 12.60 30.28
C GLN A 46 -16.90 14.02 29.79
N VAL A 47 -17.42 14.17 28.56
CA VAL A 47 -17.85 15.48 28.02
C VAL A 47 -18.93 16.11 28.87
N LYS A 48 -19.95 15.34 29.29
CA LYS A 48 -21.02 15.83 30.20
C LYS A 48 -20.48 16.29 31.55
N ARG A 49 -19.41 15.66 32.05
CA ARG A 49 -18.74 16.04 33.32
C ARG A 49 -17.84 17.26 33.18
N GLY A 50 -17.61 17.75 31.95
CA GLY A 50 -16.71 18.88 31.68
C GLY A 50 -15.23 18.56 31.84
N GLU A 51 -14.84 17.28 31.78
CA GLU A 51 -13.44 16.89 31.91
C GLU A 51 -12.62 17.44 30.73
N PRO A 52 -11.42 18.01 30.99
CA PRO A 52 -10.56 18.53 29.95
C PRO A 52 -9.93 17.39 29.14
N ILE A 53 -10.43 17.19 27.92
CA ILE A 53 -9.94 16.14 27.02
C ILE A 53 -9.46 16.81 25.73
N TYR A 54 -8.20 16.59 25.38
CA TYR A 54 -7.56 17.13 24.17
C TYR A 54 -8.38 16.84 22.90
N GLY A 55 -8.72 17.90 22.19
CA GLY A 55 -9.46 17.82 20.94
C GLY A 55 -10.90 17.32 21.06
N VAL A 56 -11.45 17.36 22.27
CA VAL A 56 -12.85 17.05 22.59
C VAL A 56 -13.47 18.23 23.33
N THR A 57 -13.03 18.49 24.55
CA THR A 57 -13.44 19.62 25.38
C THR A 57 -12.40 20.74 25.40
N THR A 58 -11.24 20.52 24.76
CA THR A 58 -10.23 21.54 24.48
C THR A 58 -10.02 21.69 22.97
N GLY A 59 -9.35 22.76 22.55
CA GLY A 59 -8.89 22.94 21.17
C GLY A 59 -7.76 21.98 20.80
N PHE A 60 -7.19 22.16 19.59
CA PHE A 60 -6.09 21.36 19.02
C PHE A 60 -4.80 22.19 18.95
N GLY A 61 -3.66 21.55 18.98
CA GLY A 61 -2.35 22.16 18.78
C GLY A 61 -2.11 23.34 19.72
N SER A 62 -1.89 24.53 19.20
CA SER A 62 -1.68 25.76 19.98
C SER A 62 -2.90 26.23 20.83
N ASN A 63 -4.04 25.62 20.63
CA ASN A 63 -5.26 25.89 21.41
C ASN A 63 -5.61 24.74 22.38
N ALA A 64 -4.67 23.83 22.63
CA ALA A 64 -4.90 22.67 23.50
C ALA A 64 -5.22 23.03 24.97
N ASP A 65 -4.79 24.19 25.42
CA ASP A 65 -5.05 24.77 26.76
C ASP A 65 -6.37 25.50 26.87
N LYS A 66 -7.07 25.74 25.74
CA LYS A 66 -8.35 26.46 25.73
C LYS A 66 -9.50 25.49 25.91
N LEU A 67 -10.15 25.53 27.07
CA LEU A 67 -11.37 24.78 27.33
C LEU A 67 -12.52 25.30 26.47
N LEU A 68 -13.20 24.39 25.80
CA LEU A 68 -14.43 24.63 25.03
C LEU A 68 -15.64 24.45 25.98
N GLY A 69 -15.76 25.33 26.95
CA GLY A 69 -16.83 25.22 27.94
C GLY A 69 -18.18 25.70 27.41
N ALA A 70 -19.27 25.14 27.95
CA ALA A 70 -20.64 25.51 27.65
C ALA A 70 -21.01 26.99 28.01
N HIS A 71 -20.08 27.74 28.56
CA HIS A 71 -20.29 29.06 29.10
C HIS A 71 -19.48 30.20 28.44
N ARG A 72 -18.65 29.94 27.42
CA ARG A 72 -18.07 31.04 26.65
C ARG A 72 -19.07 31.52 25.64
N ALA A 73 -19.44 32.80 25.79
CA ALA A 73 -20.25 33.50 24.81
C ALA A 73 -19.63 33.28 23.41
N ARG A 74 -20.46 32.93 22.44
CA ARG A 74 -20.09 32.69 21.03
C ARG A 74 -19.28 33.81 20.38
N ASP A 75 -19.38 35.01 20.97
CA ASP A 75 -18.84 36.27 20.43
C ASP A 75 -17.34 36.48 20.70
N GLU A 76 -16.69 35.60 21.50
CA GLU A 76 -15.28 35.76 21.88
C GLU A 76 -14.28 34.93 21.02
N LEU A 77 -14.75 34.18 20.02
CA LEU A 77 -13.85 33.38 19.17
C LEU A 77 -13.45 34.18 17.93
N PRO A 78 -12.13 34.42 17.68
CA PRO A 78 -11.67 35.01 16.44
C PRO A 78 -12.11 34.16 15.24
N GLY A 79 -12.88 34.72 14.32
CA GLY A 79 -13.34 34.02 13.11
C GLY A 79 -14.78 33.46 13.20
N ALA A 80 -15.51 33.66 14.28
CA ALA A 80 -16.91 33.24 14.38
C ALA A 80 -17.84 33.85 13.28
N ASP A 81 -17.41 34.95 12.70
CA ASP A 81 -18.20 35.68 11.65
C ASP A 81 -18.05 35.07 10.25
N LEU A 82 -17.18 34.09 10.05
CA LEU A 82 -16.88 33.53 8.71
C LEU A 82 -17.89 32.50 8.23
N VAL A 83 -18.72 31.95 9.11
CA VAL A 83 -19.76 30.98 8.74
C VAL A 83 -21.13 31.68 8.81
N LYS A 84 -21.67 32.08 7.65
CA LYS A 84 -23.08 32.46 7.53
C LYS A 84 -23.94 31.27 7.94
N ARG A 85 -24.55 31.34 9.12
CA ARG A 85 -25.46 30.30 9.62
C ARG A 85 -26.83 30.49 9.02
N ASP A 86 -27.40 29.40 8.51
CA ASP A 86 -28.83 29.32 8.26
C ASP A 86 -29.54 29.34 9.62
N PRO A 87 -30.42 30.30 9.88
CA PRO A 87 -31.18 30.40 11.14
C PRO A 87 -32.02 29.13 11.43
N GLU A 88 -32.39 28.35 10.39
CA GLU A 88 -33.17 27.13 10.50
C GLU A 88 -32.28 25.86 10.64
N ALA A 89 -30.94 26.02 10.60
CA ALA A 89 -30.02 24.88 10.79
C ALA A 89 -30.14 24.33 12.22
N PRO A 90 -30.16 23.00 12.39
CA PRO A 90 -30.20 22.40 13.72
C PRO A 90 -29.00 22.86 14.56
N ASP A 91 -29.23 23.00 15.86
CA ASP A 91 -28.25 23.54 16.83
C ASP A 91 -27.00 22.65 16.89
N VAL A 92 -25.98 23.00 16.11
CA VAL A 92 -24.69 22.29 16.05
C VAL A 92 -23.83 22.78 17.20
N THR A 93 -23.44 21.89 18.08
CA THR A 93 -22.58 22.28 19.19
C THR A 93 -21.20 22.74 18.66
N LEU A 94 -20.57 23.68 19.34
CA LEU A 94 -19.22 24.16 19.00
C LEU A 94 -18.22 23.00 18.82
N MET A 95 -18.37 21.94 19.61
CA MET A 95 -17.50 20.74 19.53
C MET A 95 -17.68 19.98 18.21
N GLU A 96 -18.90 19.89 17.69
CA GLU A 96 -19.19 19.24 16.40
C GLU A 96 -18.66 20.09 15.24
N GLU A 97 -18.83 21.42 15.33
CA GLU A 97 -18.25 22.36 14.36
C GLU A 97 -16.72 22.24 14.30
N LEU A 98 -16.07 22.08 15.45
CA LEU A 98 -14.62 21.88 15.51
C LEU A 98 -14.17 20.59 14.86
N GLN A 99 -14.93 19.50 14.99
CA GLN A 99 -14.59 18.24 14.31
C GLN A 99 -14.74 18.38 12.79
N HIS A 100 -15.79 19.04 12.31
CA HIS A 100 -15.98 19.37 10.91
C HIS A 100 -14.83 20.25 10.40
N ASN A 101 -14.55 21.35 11.07
CA ASN A 101 -13.50 22.30 10.70
C ASN A 101 -12.11 21.65 10.71
N LEU A 102 -11.85 20.73 11.65
CA LEU A 102 -10.61 19.96 11.67
C LEU A 102 -10.41 19.15 10.38
N VAL A 103 -11.46 18.49 9.90
CA VAL A 103 -11.40 17.72 8.65
C VAL A 103 -11.19 18.65 7.45
N VAL A 104 -12.01 19.69 7.33
CA VAL A 104 -11.98 20.62 6.20
C VAL A 104 -10.64 21.35 6.09
N THR A 105 -10.11 21.87 7.20
CA THR A 105 -8.85 22.63 7.21
C THR A 105 -7.62 21.79 6.93
N HIS A 106 -7.70 20.48 7.13
CA HIS A 106 -6.60 19.55 6.84
C HIS A 106 -6.71 18.87 5.46
N ALA A 107 -7.83 19.01 4.75
CA ALA A 107 -8.01 18.46 3.41
C ALA A 107 -7.30 19.32 2.34
N VAL A 108 -5.98 19.42 2.42
CA VAL A 108 -5.14 20.36 1.65
C VAL A 108 -4.14 19.66 0.70
N CYS A 109 -4.34 18.37 0.43
CA CYS A 109 -3.49 17.65 -0.52
C CYS A 109 -3.63 18.21 -1.93
N VAL A 110 -2.56 18.06 -2.73
CA VAL A 110 -2.49 18.49 -4.14
C VAL A 110 -1.93 17.38 -5.03
N GLY A 111 -2.10 17.52 -6.33
CA GLY A 111 -1.57 16.58 -7.32
C GLY A 111 -2.65 15.66 -7.89
N LYS A 112 -2.21 14.54 -8.45
CA LYS A 112 -3.11 13.53 -9.05
C LYS A 112 -3.81 12.72 -7.96
N PRO A 113 -5.01 12.21 -8.20
CA PRO A 113 -5.64 11.27 -7.29
C PRO A 113 -4.78 10.02 -7.05
N LEU A 114 -4.75 9.55 -5.82
CA LEU A 114 -4.19 8.25 -5.48
C LEU A 114 -4.94 7.12 -6.22
N ALA A 115 -4.24 6.04 -6.49
CA ALA A 115 -4.82 4.86 -7.12
C ALA A 115 -5.95 4.27 -6.25
N ARG A 116 -7.01 3.78 -6.91
CA ARG A 116 -8.20 3.23 -6.26
C ARG A 116 -7.87 2.15 -5.23
N GLU A 117 -6.98 1.22 -5.57
CA GLU A 117 -6.55 0.14 -4.67
C GLU A 117 -5.89 0.68 -3.40
N LEU A 118 -5.12 1.77 -3.50
CA LEU A 118 -4.48 2.37 -2.33
C LEU A 118 -5.51 3.03 -1.40
N VAL A 119 -6.49 3.75 -1.96
CA VAL A 119 -7.56 4.37 -1.16
C VAL A 119 -8.43 3.31 -0.48
N ARG A 120 -8.73 2.19 -1.16
CA ARG A 120 -9.44 1.06 -0.55
C ARG A 120 -8.65 0.43 0.59
N ALA A 121 -7.34 0.24 0.42
CA ALA A 121 -6.46 -0.22 1.49
C ALA A 121 -6.44 0.75 2.69
N MET A 122 -6.38 2.06 2.43
CA MET A 122 -6.46 3.09 3.47
C MET A 122 -7.78 3.00 4.24
N LEU A 123 -8.91 2.88 3.56
CA LEU A 123 -10.24 2.72 4.18
C LEU A 123 -10.25 1.47 5.08
N ALA A 124 -9.82 0.32 4.57
CA ALA A 124 -9.79 -0.94 5.32
C ALA A 124 -8.93 -0.84 6.58
N ILE A 125 -7.71 -0.31 6.46
CA ILE A 125 -6.78 -0.16 7.58
C ILE A 125 -7.34 0.84 8.59
N ARG A 126 -7.96 1.95 8.12
CA ARG A 126 -8.56 2.92 9.04
C ARG A 126 -9.71 2.34 9.82
N VAL A 127 -10.65 1.67 9.14
CA VAL A 127 -11.76 0.97 9.79
C VAL A 127 -11.22 -0.02 10.81
N ASN A 128 -10.27 -0.89 10.42
CA ASN A 128 -9.72 -1.89 11.32
C ASN A 128 -9.02 -1.28 12.54
N THR A 129 -8.30 -0.17 12.36
CA THR A 129 -7.66 0.56 13.46
C THR A 129 -8.72 1.07 14.47
N LEU A 130 -9.79 1.64 13.97
CA LEU A 130 -10.87 2.19 14.80
C LEU A 130 -11.71 1.10 15.48
N MET A 131 -11.82 -0.08 14.86
CA MET A 131 -12.45 -1.27 15.47
C MET A 131 -11.78 -1.72 16.78
N ARG A 132 -10.54 -1.31 17.05
CA ARG A 132 -9.90 -1.55 18.38
C ARG A 132 -10.69 -0.96 19.54
N GLY A 133 -11.56 0.03 19.29
CA GLY A 133 -12.42 0.61 20.31
C GLY A 133 -11.67 1.47 21.34
N HIS A 134 -10.65 2.22 20.91
CA HIS A 134 -9.87 3.13 21.79
C HIS A 134 -9.99 4.60 21.37
N SER A 135 -10.73 4.90 20.30
CA SER A 135 -10.77 6.24 19.70
C SER A 135 -11.96 7.09 20.15
N GLY A 136 -12.97 6.50 20.76
CA GLY A 136 -14.22 7.18 21.10
C GLY A 136 -15.14 7.47 19.91
N ILE A 137 -14.87 6.89 18.75
CA ILE A 137 -15.72 7.00 17.55
C ILE A 137 -17.03 6.23 17.75
N ARG A 138 -18.13 6.74 17.22
CA ARG A 138 -19.42 6.03 17.26
C ARG A 138 -19.44 4.87 16.26
N PRO A 139 -20.09 3.73 16.59
CA PRO A 139 -20.31 2.63 15.65
C PRO A 139 -20.95 3.06 14.33
N ALA A 140 -21.90 4.00 14.36
CA ALA A 140 -22.56 4.50 13.16
C ALA A 140 -21.59 5.17 12.17
N THR A 141 -20.67 5.98 12.67
CA THR A 141 -19.64 6.63 11.84
C THR A 141 -18.67 5.59 11.27
N LEU A 142 -18.30 4.58 12.07
CA LEU A 142 -17.44 3.50 11.64
C LEU A 142 -18.11 2.61 10.58
N GLN A 143 -19.40 2.31 10.74
CA GLN A 143 -20.21 1.60 9.74
C GLN A 143 -20.30 2.38 8.42
N ALA A 144 -20.56 3.70 8.49
CA ALA A 144 -20.58 4.55 7.30
C ALA A 144 -19.24 4.53 6.55
N LEU A 145 -18.11 4.54 7.29
CA LEU A 145 -16.78 4.43 6.70
C LEU A 145 -16.57 3.07 5.98
N ALA A 146 -17.04 1.96 6.58
CA ALA A 146 -16.99 0.64 5.95
C ALA A 146 -17.90 0.54 4.72
N GLU A 147 -19.05 1.21 4.73
CA GLU A 147 -19.97 1.24 3.59
C GLU A 147 -19.40 1.98 2.37
N LEU A 148 -18.46 2.92 2.54
CA LEU A 148 -17.74 3.48 1.40
C LEU A 148 -17.03 2.38 0.60
N LEU A 149 -16.40 1.40 1.28
CA LEU A 149 -15.78 0.24 0.62
C LEU A 149 -16.80 -0.64 -0.08
N ASN A 150 -17.89 -0.99 0.62
CA ASN A 150 -18.89 -1.94 0.15
C ASN A 150 -19.73 -1.38 -1.01
N ARG A 151 -19.94 -0.07 -1.04
CA ARG A 151 -20.70 0.63 -2.09
C ARG A 151 -19.82 1.25 -3.18
N ASP A 152 -18.52 0.99 -3.13
CA ASP A 152 -17.54 1.49 -4.09
C ASP A 152 -17.55 3.02 -4.23
N VAL A 153 -17.69 3.73 -3.13
CA VAL A 153 -17.48 5.18 -3.02
C VAL A 153 -16.04 5.41 -2.60
N ILE A 154 -15.20 5.80 -3.54
CA ILE A 154 -13.75 5.90 -3.35
C ILE A 154 -13.36 7.38 -3.28
N PRO A 155 -13.01 7.90 -2.09
CA PRO A 155 -12.60 9.30 -1.93
C PRO A 155 -11.46 9.70 -2.88
N VAL A 156 -11.56 10.89 -3.46
CA VAL A 156 -10.47 11.49 -4.23
C VAL A 156 -9.46 12.07 -3.26
N ILE A 157 -8.32 11.41 -3.15
CA ILE A 157 -7.22 11.83 -2.30
C ILE A 157 -6.05 12.21 -3.20
N PRO A 158 -5.65 13.50 -3.30
CA PRO A 158 -4.46 13.87 -4.06
C PRO A 158 -3.18 13.32 -3.45
N GLU A 159 -2.19 13.01 -4.28
CA GLU A 159 -1.01 12.21 -3.91
C GLU A 159 0.00 12.90 -2.98
N LYS A 160 -0.04 14.25 -2.89
CA LYS A 160 0.95 15.06 -2.15
C LYS A 160 0.27 15.81 -1.02
N GLY A 161 0.57 15.46 0.22
CA GLY A 161 -0.04 16.13 1.37
C GLY A 161 0.36 15.56 2.73
N SER A 162 0.70 14.28 2.84
CA SER A 162 1.24 13.75 4.08
C SER A 162 2.67 14.24 4.29
N VAL A 163 2.95 14.72 5.51
CA VAL A 163 4.31 15.06 5.97
C VAL A 163 4.80 14.08 7.04
N GLY A 164 4.01 13.08 7.38
CA GLY A 164 4.33 12.05 8.37
C GLY A 164 4.42 12.53 9.81
N ALA A 165 4.18 13.83 10.07
CA ALA A 165 4.19 14.38 11.42
C ALA A 165 2.86 14.12 12.10
N SER A 166 2.85 13.34 13.18
CA SER A 166 1.65 12.84 13.90
C SER A 166 0.72 11.99 13.03
N GLY A 167 1.17 11.56 11.86
CA GLY A 167 0.43 10.75 10.92
C GLY A 167 0.14 11.43 9.58
N ASP A 168 -0.82 10.86 8.85
CA ASP A 168 -1.20 11.24 7.50
C ASP A 168 -2.45 12.15 7.50
N LEU A 169 -2.42 13.26 8.27
CA LEU A 169 -3.61 14.06 8.54
C LEU A 169 -4.32 14.56 7.27
N ALA A 170 -3.57 15.16 6.34
CA ALA A 170 -4.16 15.73 5.14
C ALA A 170 -4.82 14.67 4.24
N PRO A 171 -4.17 13.55 3.86
CA PRO A 171 -4.82 12.49 3.08
C PRO A 171 -6.02 11.86 3.79
N LEU A 172 -5.93 11.65 5.11
CA LEU A 172 -7.05 11.11 5.89
C LEU A 172 -8.20 12.09 6.03
N SER A 173 -7.93 13.39 5.98
CA SER A 173 -8.99 14.41 5.91
C SER A 173 -9.70 14.38 4.57
N HIS A 174 -8.98 14.18 3.44
CA HIS A 174 -9.62 13.93 2.14
C HIS A 174 -10.46 12.64 2.13
N LEU A 175 -10.05 11.62 2.87
CA LEU A 175 -10.85 10.42 3.05
C LEU A 175 -12.12 10.71 3.87
N ALA A 176 -11.98 11.45 4.97
CA ALA A 176 -13.05 11.74 5.92
C ALA A 176 -14.08 12.74 5.38
N ILE A 177 -13.66 13.73 4.59
CA ILE A 177 -14.54 14.80 4.09
C ILE A 177 -15.68 14.27 3.23
N VAL A 178 -15.47 13.14 2.55
CA VAL A 178 -16.50 12.48 1.74
C VAL A 178 -17.64 11.94 2.62
N LEU A 179 -17.34 11.48 3.85
CA LEU A 179 -18.39 11.09 4.80
C LEU A 179 -19.31 12.25 5.17
N LEU A 180 -18.80 13.48 5.11
CA LEU A 180 -19.57 14.70 5.40
C LEU A 180 -20.44 15.14 4.21
N GLY A 181 -20.31 14.46 3.06
CA GLY A 181 -20.96 14.85 1.81
C GLY A 181 -20.22 15.93 1.03
N GLU A 182 -18.99 16.24 1.45
CA GLU A 182 -18.13 17.25 0.82
C GLU A 182 -16.98 16.60 0.05
N GLY A 183 -16.08 17.41 -0.52
CA GLY A 183 -14.99 16.91 -1.34
C GLY A 183 -15.47 16.19 -2.59
N GLU A 184 -14.71 15.19 -3.03
CA GLU A 184 -15.01 14.42 -4.25
C GLU A 184 -14.76 12.93 -4.03
N ALA A 185 -15.48 12.08 -4.76
CA ALA A 185 -15.28 10.64 -4.77
C ALA A 185 -15.51 10.05 -6.16
N PHE A 186 -14.85 8.93 -6.44
CA PHE A 186 -15.22 8.08 -7.56
C PHE A 186 -16.34 7.11 -7.11
N HIS A 187 -17.39 7.00 -7.93
CA HIS A 187 -18.41 5.97 -7.80
C HIS A 187 -18.67 5.37 -9.16
N LYS A 188 -18.50 4.03 -9.30
CA LYS A 188 -18.64 3.31 -10.58
C LYS A 188 -17.79 3.91 -11.72
N GLY A 189 -16.60 4.42 -11.38
CA GLY A 189 -15.66 5.00 -12.35
C GLY A 189 -15.89 6.48 -12.68
N GLU A 190 -16.99 7.09 -12.23
CA GLU A 190 -17.28 8.52 -12.42
C GLU A 190 -16.79 9.33 -11.21
N ARG A 191 -16.12 10.47 -11.46
CA ARG A 191 -15.71 11.41 -10.42
C ARG A 191 -16.85 12.39 -10.14
N LEU A 192 -17.30 12.45 -8.90
CA LEU A 192 -18.48 13.16 -8.46
C LEU A 192 -18.19 14.00 -7.21
N PRO A 193 -18.94 15.08 -6.96
CA PRO A 193 -19.00 15.69 -5.63
C PRO A 193 -19.37 14.63 -4.57
N GLY A 194 -18.77 14.74 -3.37
CA GLY A 194 -18.94 13.74 -2.31
C GLY A 194 -20.38 13.43 -1.97
N GLY A 195 -21.22 14.45 -1.81
CA GLY A 195 -22.65 14.29 -1.52
C GLY A 195 -23.42 13.57 -2.63
N GLU A 196 -23.10 13.84 -3.89
CA GLU A 196 -23.72 13.14 -5.02
C GLU A 196 -23.27 11.69 -5.11
N ALA A 197 -21.98 11.40 -4.85
CA ALA A 197 -21.46 10.04 -4.81
C ALA A 197 -22.13 9.21 -3.71
N LEU A 198 -22.28 9.77 -2.50
CA LEU A 198 -23.00 9.14 -1.39
C LEU A 198 -24.47 8.86 -1.79
N LYS A 199 -25.17 9.85 -2.31
CA LYS A 199 -26.57 9.73 -2.72
C LYS A 199 -26.76 8.62 -3.75
N ARG A 200 -25.93 8.55 -4.79
CA ARG A 200 -26.00 7.50 -5.82
C ARG A 200 -25.68 6.10 -5.25
N ALA A 201 -24.87 6.06 -4.21
CA ALA A 201 -24.55 4.81 -3.50
C ALA A 201 -25.63 4.41 -2.47
N GLY A 202 -26.67 5.22 -2.27
CA GLY A 202 -27.70 5.00 -1.26
C GLY A 202 -27.22 5.27 0.17
N LEU A 203 -26.22 6.14 0.33
CA LEU A 203 -25.65 6.53 1.61
C LEU A 203 -26.05 7.99 1.94
N ALA A 204 -26.13 8.29 3.23
CA ALA A 204 -26.35 9.65 3.73
C ALA A 204 -25.04 10.22 4.31
N PRO A 205 -24.85 11.56 4.23
CA PRO A 205 -23.76 12.22 4.94
C PRO A 205 -23.82 11.97 6.44
N VAL A 206 -22.63 11.85 7.05
CA VAL A 206 -22.50 11.69 8.50
C VAL A 206 -22.23 13.04 9.14
N ARG A 207 -22.93 13.35 10.21
CA ARG A 207 -22.61 14.46 11.09
C ARG A 207 -21.66 13.97 12.17
N LEU A 208 -20.45 14.54 12.24
CA LEU A 208 -19.45 14.16 13.22
C LEU A 208 -19.83 14.61 14.62
N SER A 209 -19.58 13.77 15.60
CA SER A 209 -19.63 14.11 17.01
C SER A 209 -18.21 14.36 17.56
N PHE A 210 -18.12 14.69 18.84
CA PHE A 210 -16.82 14.99 19.46
C PHE A 210 -15.81 13.85 19.26
N LYS A 211 -14.54 14.22 19.02
CA LYS A 211 -13.44 13.33 18.77
C LYS A 211 -13.42 12.65 17.37
N GLU A 212 -14.54 12.62 16.65
CA GLU A 212 -14.63 11.85 15.41
C GLU A 212 -13.78 12.41 14.27
N GLY A 213 -13.66 13.74 14.16
CA GLY A 213 -12.75 14.36 13.20
C GLY A 213 -11.30 13.90 13.43
N LEU A 214 -10.84 14.01 14.69
CA LEU A 214 -9.51 13.56 15.08
C LEU A 214 -9.34 12.02 14.93
N ALA A 215 -10.39 11.27 15.28
CA ALA A 215 -10.38 9.82 15.09
C ALA A 215 -10.30 9.40 13.62
N LEU A 216 -10.84 10.18 12.71
CA LEU A 216 -10.82 9.89 11.27
C LEU A 216 -9.50 10.32 10.59
N ASN A 217 -8.89 11.45 10.98
CA ASN A 217 -7.76 12.00 10.25
C ASN A 217 -6.38 11.78 10.90
N ASN A 218 -6.30 11.39 12.19
CA ASN A 218 -5.02 11.21 12.85
C ASN A 218 -4.57 9.76 12.90
N GLY A 219 -3.50 9.45 12.19
CA GLY A 219 -2.87 8.12 12.13
C GLY A 219 -2.00 7.93 10.90
N THR A 220 -1.26 6.81 10.85
CA THR A 220 -0.27 6.47 9.82
C THR A 220 -0.84 5.59 8.70
N THR A 221 -2.11 5.78 8.38
CA THR A 221 -2.89 4.86 7.54
C THR A 221 -2.42 4.84 6.08
N GLN A 222 -2.12 6.01 5.49
CA GLN A 222 -1.61 6.07 4.11
C GLN A 222 -0.23 5.43 4.01
N MET A 223 0.68 5.75 4.93
CA MET A 223 2.00 5.15 4.97
C MET A 223 1.91 3.63 5.06
N LEU A 224 1.07 3.13 5.97
CA LEU A 224 0.88 1.69 6.16
C LEU A 224 0.24 1.02 4.93
N ALA A 225 -0.78 1.62 4.34
CA ALA A 225 -1.42 1.10 3.13
C ALA A 225 -0.44 1.03 1.96
N THR A 226 0.35 2.09 1.76
CA THR A 226 1.39 2.14 0.72
C THR A 226 2.44 1.05 0.95
N ALA A 227 2.96 0.94 2.17
CA ALA A 227 3.97 -0.07 2.51
C ALA A 227 3.43 -1.50 2.34
N THR A 228 2.18 -1.76 2.76
CA THR A 228 1.54 -3.08 2.66
C THR A 228 1.39 -3.52 1.21
N LEU A 229 0.87 -2.65 0.34
CA LEU A 229 0.70 -2.97 -1.08
C LEU A 229 2.04 -3.05 -1.83
N ALA A 230 3.01 -2.22 -1.45
CA ALA A 230 4.36 -2.27 -2.02
C ALA A 230 5.05 -3.59 -1.66
N LEU A 231 4.94 -4.04 -0.41
CA LEU A 231 5.51 -5.30 0.05
C LEU A 231 4.88 -6.51 -0.64
N ASP A 232 3.54 -6.52 -0.80
CA ASP A 232 2.83 -7.57 -1.55
C ASP A 232 3.34 -7.69 -2.99
N ARG A 233 3.54 -6.54 -3.66
CA ARG A 233 4.10 -6.51 -5.03
C ARG A 233 5.56 -6.95 -5.08
N LEU A 234 6.36 -6.55 -4.08
CA LEU A 234 7.78 -6.89 -3.98
C LEU A 234 7.99 -8.39 -3.83
N GLU A 235 7.21 -9.06 -2.99
CA GLU A 235 7.31 -10.52 -2.83
C GLU A 235 7.00 -11.28 -4.12
N ARG A 236 5.97 -10.86 -4.85
CA ARG A 236 5.67 -11.43 -6.17
C ARG A 236 6.80 -11.18 -7.17
N LEU A 237 7.39 -9.98 -7.14
CA LEU A 237 8.53 -9.64 -7.99
C LEU A 237 9.75 -10.51 -7.68
N LEU A 238 10.05 -10.75 -6.39
CA LEU A 238 11.16 -11.64 -5.98
C LEU A 238 10.93 -13.07 -6.46
N ALA A 239 9.72 -13.61 -6.27
CA ALA A 239 9.40 -14.95 -6.78
C ALA A 239 9.53 -15.03 -8.32
N THR A 240 9.08 -14.01 -9.04
CA THR A 240 9.23 -13.93 -10.51
C THR A 240 10.71 -13.84 -10.91
N SER A 241 11.50 -13.09 -10.14
CA SER A 241 12.95 -12.98 -10.35
C SER A 241 13.66 -14.33 -10.20
N ASP A 242 13.30 -15.13 -9.20
CA ASP A 242 13.85 -16.48 -9.03
C ASP A 242 13.52 -17.37 -10.24
N VAL A 243 12.29 -17.33 -10.75
CA VAL A 243 11.88 -18.06 -11.95
C VAL A 243 12.68 -17.60 -13.18
N ALA A 244 12.78 -16.29 -13.40
CA ALA A 244 13.52 -15.73 -14.53
C ALA A 244 15.00 -16.08 -14.47
N ALA A 245 15.60 -16.07 -13.26
CA ALA A 245 16.98 -16.48 -13.05
C ALA A 245 17.17 -17.97 -13.36
N ALA A 246 16.26 -18.84 -12.93
CA ALA A 246 16.31 -20.28 -13.23
C ALA A 246 16.20 -20.54 -14.74
N MET A 247 15.26 -19.89 -15.42
CA MET A 247 15.11 -19.98 -16.89
C MET A 247 16.38 -19.54 -17.63
N THR A 248 16.99 -18.44 -17.17
CA THR A 248 18.25 -17.94 -17.73
C THR A 248 19.39 -18.94 -17.54
N LEU A 249 19.54 -19.47 -16.32
CA LEU A 249 20.58 -20.47 -16.00
C LEU A 249 20.42 -21.74 -16.83
N ASP A 250 19.18 -22.18 -17.00
CA ASP A 250 18.87 -23.37 -17.80
C ASP A 250 19.23 -23.13 -19.27
N ALA A 251 18.74 -22.02 -19.86
CA ALA A 251 19.00 -21.69 -21.26
C ALA A 251 20.50 -21.46 -21.58
N PHE A 252 21.27 -20.94 -20.62
CA PHE A 252 22.72 -20.72 -20.78
C PHE A 252 23.58 -21.88 -20.32
N ALA A 253 23.01 -23.06 -20.03
CA ALA A 253 23.72 -24.20 -19.47
C ALA A 253 24.56 -23.82 -18.23
N GLY A 254 23.97 -23.01 -17.37
CA GLY A 254 24.63 -22.44 -16.18
C GLY A 254 24.98 -23.53 -15.13
N ARG A 255 25.69 -23.11 -14.10
CA ARG A 255 26.15 -24.00 -13.03
C ARG A 255 25.28 -23.89 -11.78
N SER A 256 24.69 -25.00 -11.35
CA SER A 256 23.88 -25.09 -10.14
C SER A 256 24.71 -25.09 -8.85
N SER A 257 26.02 -25.38 -8.96
CA SER A 257 26.92 -25.48 -7.81
C SER A 257 27.00 -24.21 -6.96
N ALA A 258 26.73 -23.03 -7.57
CA ALA A 258 26.68 -21.76 -6.86
C ALA A 258 25.54 -21.69 -5.83
N PHE A 259 24.49 -22.51 -6.01
CA PHE A 259 23.29 -22.50 -5.14
C PHE A 259 23.29 -23.60 -4.09
N LYS A 260 24.41 -24.33 -3.91
CA LYS A 260 24.53 -25.39 -2.89
C LYS A 260 24.29 -24.83 -1.50
N ALA A 261 23.57 -25.57 -0.66
CA ALA A 261 23.20 -25.14 0.68
C ALA A 261 24.41 -24.80 1.56
N GLU A 262 25.49 -25.61 1.41
CA GLU A 262 26.73 -25.46 2.17
C GLU A 262 27.42 -24.11 1.88
N VAL A 263 27.33 -23.63 0.63
CA VAL A 263 27.93 -22.36 0.22
C VAL A 263 27.20 -21.20 0.95
N HIS A 264 25.86 -21.24 0.99
CA HIS A 264 25.07 -20.21 1.62
C HIS A 264 25.08 -20.28 3.16
N ALA A 265 25.35 -21.46 3.73
CA ALA A 265 25.52 -21.63 5.17
C ALA A 265 26.78 -20.92 5.73
N LEU A 266 27.78 -20.65 4.89
CA LEU A 266 28.99 -19.91 5.29
C LEU A 266 28.71 -18.46 5.67
N ARG A 267 27.66 -17.86 5.10
CA ARG A 267 27.11 -16.55 5.45
C ARG A 267 25.58 -16.62 5.46
N PRO A 268 24.99 -16.94 6.61
CA PRO A 268 23.59 -17.36 6.70
C PRO A 268 22.61 -16.19 6.67
N HIS A 269 22.52 -15.51 5.53
CA HIS A 269 21.49 -14.51 5.29
C HIS A 269 20.18 -15.21 4.85
N PRO A 270 19.08 -15.09 5.59
CA PRO A 270 17.85 -15.86 5.33
C PRO A 270 17.33 -15.74 3.91
N GLY A 271 17.20 -14.53 3.38
CA GLY A 271 16.69 -14.31 2.02
C GLY A 271 17.60 -14.93 0.93
N GLN A 272 18.92 -14.88 1.09
CA GLN A 272 19.86 -15.50 0.17
C GLN A 272 19.75 -17.03 0.19
N ILE A 273 19.58 -17.62 1.38
CA ILE A 273 19.36 -19.06 1.55
C ILE A 273 18.07 -19.49 0.86
N GLU A 274 17.01 -18.71 1.02
CA GLU A 274 15.69 -18.96 0.42
C GLU A 274 15.75 -18.91 -1.11
N THR A 275 16.31 -17.83 -1.69
CA THR A 275 16.53 -17.72 -3.15
C THR A 275 17.35 -18.88 -3.69
N ALA A 276 18.45 -19.23 -3.03
CA ALA A 276 19.25 -20.39 -3.46
C ALA A 276 18.48 -21.72 -3.39
N ALA A 277 17.63 -21.89 -2.38
CA ALA A 277 16.75 -23.05 -2.26
C ALA A 277 15.71 -23.10 -3.38
N ASN A 278 15.11 -21.96 -3.72
CA ASN A 278 14.15 -21.82 -4.82
C ASN A 278 14.81 -22.18 -6.17
N LEU A 279 15.99 -21.63 -6.44
CA LEU A 279 16.74 -21.96 -7.67
C LEU A 279 17.08 -23.43 -7.76
N ARG A 280 17.49 -24.09 -6.67
CA ARG A 280 17.71 -25.55 -6.66
C ARG A 280 16.44 -26.33 -6.99
N LYS A 281 15.28 -25.90 -6.47
CA LYS A 281 13.97 -26.53 -6.77
C LYS A 281 13.59 -26.34 -8.23
N LEU A 282 13.74 -25.13 -8.76
CA LEU A 282 13.37 -24.76 -10.13
C LEU A 282 14.25 -25.46 -11.16
N LEU A 283 15.55 -25.64 -10.86
CA LEU A 283 16.51 -26.34 -11.73
C LEU A 283 16.50 -27.86 -11.55
N ALA A 284 15.72 -28.38 -10.62
CA ALA A 284 15.67 -29.84 -10.38
C ALA A 284 15.19 -30.58 -11.63
N GLY A 285 16.00 -31.57 -12.09
CA GLY A 285 15.70 -32.35 -13.30
C GLY A 285 16.04 -31.63 -14.61
N SER A 286 16.69 -30.46 -14.58
CA SER A 286 17.22 -29.83 -15.79
C SER A 286 18.24 -30.74 -16.48
N THR A 287 18.12 -30.83 -17.79
CA THR A 287 19.08 -31.51 -18.65
C THR A 287 20.08 -30.56 -19.30
N LEU A 288 19.89 -29.26 -19.12
CA LEU A 288 20.72 -28.21 -19.68
C LEU A 288 21.68 -27.62 -18.65
N ALA A 289 21.20 -27.42 -17.39
CA ALA A 289 22.09 -27.01 -16.31
C ALA A 289 23.18 -28.04 -16.03
N ASP A 290 24.37 -27.56 -15.66
CA ASP A 290 25.53 -28.38 -15.32
C ASP A 290 26.09 -29.26 -16.46
N ILE A 291 25.75 -28.97 -17.72
CA ILE A 291 26.35 -29.63 -18.86
C ILE A 291 27.89 -29.59 -18.72
N PRO A 292 28.59 -30.73 -18.85
CA PRO A 292 30.05 -30.75 -18.80
C PRO A 292 30.67 -29.77 -19.81
N TYR A 293 31.70 -29.03 -19.40
CA TYR A 293 32.32 -27.98 -20.22
C TYR A 293 32.75 -28.46 -21.62
N HIS A 294 33.15 -29.72 -21.76
CA HIS A 294 33.53 -30.27 -23.06
C HIS A 294 32.36 -30.48 -24.03
N LEU A 295 31.11 -30.43 -23.54
CA LEU A 295 29.91 -30.54 -24.37
C LEU A 295 29.34 -29.17 -24.75
N VAL A 296 29.72 -28.10 -24.07
CA VAL A 296 29.25 -26.72 -24.34
C VAL A 296 29.51 -26.25 -25.79
N PRO A 297 30.65 -26.55 -26.43
CA PRO A 297 30.89 -26.23 -27.83
C PRO A 297 29.89 -26.88 -28.78
N ARG A 298 29.47 -28.13 -28.55
CA ARG A 298 28.45 -28.82 -29.35
C ARG A 298 27.07 -28.15 -29.23
N PHE A 299 26.72 -27.72 -28.03
CA PHE A 299 25.50 -26.99 -27.76
C PHE A 299 25.51 -25.64 -28.50
N ARG A 300 26.62 -24.93 -28.52
CA ARG A 300 26.79 -23.67 -29.27
C ARG A 300 26.64 -23.86 -30.78
N THR A 301 27.22 -24.94 -31.32
CA THR A 301 27.07 -25.31 -32.74
C THR A 301 25.59 -25.59 -33.05
N TRP A 302 24.92 -26.36 -32.22
CA TRP A 302 23.49 -26.63 -32.35
C TRP A 302 22.63 -25.35 -32.26
N LEU A 303 22.89 -24.48 -31.33
CA LEU A 303 22.20 -23.15 -31.21
C LEU A 303 22.42 -22.30 -32.47
N ALA A 304 23.66 -22.25 -32.98
CA ALA A 304 23.97 -21.50 -34.19
C ALA A 304 23.32 -22.09 -35.45
N GLU A 305 23.19 -23.42 -35.52
CA GLU A 305 22.53 -24.13 -36.60
C GLU A 305 21.00 -24.05 -36.51
N SER A 306 20.44 -24.06 -35.30
CA SER A 306 19.00 -23.98 -35.07
C SER A 306 18.46 -22.56 -35.27
N TRP A 307 19.28 -21.55 -35.13
CA TRP A 307 18.93 -20.14 -35.31
C TRP A 307 19.37 -19.63 -36.71
N SER A 308 18.99 -20.35 -37.70
CA SER A 308 19.38 -20.05 -39.10
C SER A 308 18.45 -19.10 -39.84
N ASP A 309 17.91 -18.06 -39.18
CA ASP A 309 17.25 -16.96 -39.91
C ASP A 309 18.33 -16.03 -40.52
N PRO A 310 18.44 -15.96 -41.86
CA PRO A 310 19.42 -15.09 -42.51
C PRO A 310 19.25 -13.60 -42.17
N ALA A 311 18.05 -13.17 -41.75
CA ALA A 311 17.77 -11.79 -41.37
C ALA A 311 18.36 -11.45 -40.00
N ASP A 312 18.54 -12.43 -39.10
CA ASP A 312 19.05 -12.23 -37.75
C ASP A 312 20.59 -12.34 -37.66
N GLN A 313 21.27 -12.68 -38.74
CA GLN A 313 22.74 -12.76 -38.76
C GLN A 313 23.44 -11.42 -38.47
N GLN A 314 22.75 -10.29 -38.58
CA GLN A 314 23.30 -8.97 -38.28
C GLN A 314 23.26 -8.62 -36.78
N HIS A 315 22.54 -9.39 -35.95
CA HIS A 315 22.35 -9.14 -34.51
C HIS A 315 22.89 -10.27 -33.62
N ARG A 316 23.81 -11.08 -34.14
CA ARG A 316 24.45 -12.14 -33.34
C ARG A 316 25.22 -11.53 -32.18
N PHE A 317 24.72 -11.75 -30.99
CA PHE A 317 25.55 -11.71 -29.78
C PHE A 317 26.44 -12.95 -29.79
N ASP A 318 27.64 -12.83 -30.32
CA ASP A 318 28.69 -13.82 -30.11
C ASP A 318 29.09 -13.76 -28.62
N ILE A 319 28.40 -14.51 -27.77
CA ILE A 319 28.88 -14.80 -26.41
C ILE A 319 30.04 -15.78 -26.60
N GLY A 320 31.23 -15.23 -26.82
CA GLY A 320 32.43 -15.98 -27.18
C GLY A 320 33.08 -16.65 -26.00
N TRP A 321 32.56 -17.79 -25.58
CA TRP A 321 33.29 -18.73 -24.72
C TRP A 321 33.97 -19.79 -25.58
N GLU A 322 35.27 -19.76 -25.71
CA GLU A 322 36.02 -20.79 -26.37
C GLU A 322 36.55 -21.81 -25.34
N TYR A 323 36.17 -23.07 -25.47
CA TYR A 323 36.76 -24.14 -24.70
C TYR A 323 38.19 -24.38 -25.18
N VAL A 324 39.16 -24.22 -24.29
CA VAL A 324 40.57 -24.57 -24.54
C VAL A 324 40.78 -26.01 -24.15
N PRO A 325 41.00 -26.91 -25.09
CA PRO A 325 41.26 -28.33 -24.81
C PRO A 325 42.50 -28.49 -23.91
N PRO A 326 42.58 -29.54 -23.08
CA PRO A 326 43.69 -29.76 -22.15
C PRO A 326 45.07 -29.68 -22.78
N SER A 327 45.20 -30.11 -24.05
CA SER A 327 46.44 -30.06 -24.84
C SER A 327 46.93 -28.65 -25.20
N GLN A 328 46.06 -27.63 -25.07
CA GLN A 328 46.38 -26.23 -25.40
C GLN A 328 46.42 -25.34 -24.17
N ARG A 329 46.35 -25.90 -22.97
CA ARG A 329 46.36 -25.17 -21.71
C ARG A 329 47.78 -24.93 -21.24
N HIS A 330 48.23 -23.70 -21.23
CA HIS A 330 49.53 -23.29 -20.71
C HIS A 330 49.37 -22.44 -19.46
N GLY A 331 49.96 -22.88 -18.33
CA GLY A 331 50.03 -22.13 -17.08
C GLY A 331 48.66 -21.84 -16.41
N LYS A 332 48.50 -20.65 -15.89
CA LYS A 332 47.28 -20.22 -15.17
C LYS A 332 46.04 -20.14 -16.06
N GLU A 333 46.18 -20.16 -17.36
CA GLU A 333 45.07 -20.16 -18.33
C GLU A 333 44.30 -21.47 -18.38
N ALA A 334 44.76 -22.51 -17.65
CA ALA A 334 44.14 -23.83 -17.59
C ALA A 334 42.67 -23.84 -17.07
N PHE A 335 42.20 -22.77 -16.49
CA PHE A 335 40.90 -22.71 -15.86
C PHE A 335 39.90 -21.77 -16.53
N TYR A 336 40.26 -21.06 -17.60
CA TYR A 336 39.42 -20.02 -18.15
C TYR A 336 39.00 -20.31 -19.59
N ALA A 337 37.70 -20.19 -19.83
CA ALA A 337 37.21 -19.96 -21.16
C ALA A 337 37.75 -18.60 -21.63
N ARG A 338 38.35 -18.56 -22.79
CA ARG A 338 38.83 -17.31 -23.39
C ARG A 338 37.63 -16.47 -23.80
N PHE A 339 37.53 -15.25 -23.26
CA PHE A 339 36.60 -14.27 -23.75
C PHE A 339 37.08 -13.84 -25.14
N LEU A 340 36.40 -14.26 -26.20
CA LEU A 340 36.73 -13.79 -27.56
C LEU A 340 36.15 -12.39 -27.74
N PRO A 341 36.92 -11.39 -28.14
CA PRO A 341 36.39 -10.12 -28.53
C PRO A 341 35.44 -10.31 -29.71
N PHE A 342 34.35 -9.60 -29.69
CA PHE A 342 33.30 -9.55 -30.70
C PHE A 342 33.93 -9.40 -32.13
N LYS A 343 33.90 -10.44 -32.95
CA LYS A 343 34.28 -10.37 -34.35
C LYS A 343 33.03 -10.12 -35.18
N GLY A 344 32.73 -8.87 -35.48
CA GLY A 344 31.67 -8.56 -36.45
C GLY A 344 30.90 -7.26 -36.28
N GLY A 345 31.05 -6.52 -35.23
CA GLY A 345 30.45 -5.20 -35.08
C GLY A 345 31.32 -4.09 -35.63
N LYS A 346 30.83 -3.23 -36.53
CA LYS A 346 31.48 -1.96 -36.85
C LYS A 346 31.72 -1.21 -35.56
N LYS A 347 32.98 -0.86 -35.27
CA LYS A 347 33.36 0.02 -34.17
C LYS A 347 32.46 1.27 -34.25
N HIS A 348 31.53 1.44 -33.32
CA HIS A 348 31.08 2.78 -32.98
C HIS A 348 32.25 3.41 -32.23
N GLN A 349 32.96 4.29 -32.90
CA GLN A 349 33.85 5.25 -32.25
C GLN A 349 32.97 6.26 -31.52
N PRO A 350 33.41 6.77 -30.35
CA PRO A 350 32.66 7.72 -29.53
C PRO A 350 32.41 9.03 -30.21
#